data_63bb3c701932222e137016d7b9350cd6
#
_entry.id   63bb3c701932222e137016d7b9350cd6
#
_cell.length_a   1.000
_cell.length_b   1.000
_cell.length_c   1.000
_cell.angle_alpha   90.00
_cell.angle_beta   90.00
_cell.angle_gamma   90.00
#
_symmetry.space_group_name_H-M   'P 1'
#
loop_
_entity.id
_entity.type
_entity.pdbx_description
1 polymer ?
#
loop_
_entity_poly.entity_id
_entity_poly.type
_entity_poly.pdbx_seq_one_letter_code
_entity_poly.pdbx_strand_id
1 'polypeptide(L)'
;MCCPFIWLFQVVWQPYEVELARLPAFCVAGRDVWTARVPLVCFWLVEKHTPDCVVRQFGMVQEIPPNVDIDEALHAIDLRRKMAVNWRDKHYGHIQVWNSRARSLCHGARLRVICRLLIHTSIGTVG
;
A
#
# COMPACT_ATOMS: atom_id res chain seq x y z
N MET A 1 -12.58 30.35 18.73
CA MET A 1 -13.08 29.41 17.70
C MET A 1 -11.88 28.85 16.95
N CYS A 2 -11.37 27.68 17.36
CA CYS A 2 -10.24 27.03 16.68
C CYS A 2 -10.77 26.35 15.44
N CYS A 3 -10.31 26.76 14.27
CA CYS A 3 -10.63 26.10 12.99
C CYS A 3 -10.12 24.66 13.00
N PRO A 4 -10.97 23.64 12.91
CA PRO A 4 -10.55 22.24 12.84
C PRO A 4 -9.88 21.86 11.52
N PHE A 5 -9.75 22.79 10.59
CA PHE A 5 -9.19 22.58 9.25
C PHE A 5 -7.66 22.62 9.15
N ILE A 6 -6.95 23.11 10.17
CA ILE A 6 -5.49 23.31 10.10
C ILE A 6 -4.73 21.99 10.10
N TRP A 7 -5.25 20.94 10.70
CA TRP A 7 -4.56 19.65 10.84
C TRP A 7 -4.49 18.82 9.56
N LEU A 8 -5.43 19.00 8.62
CA LEU A 8 -5.46 18.24 7.37
C LEU A 8 -4.33 18.62 6.39
N PHE A 9 -3.72 19.80 6.56
CA PHE A 9 -2.67 20.33 5.67
C PHE A 9 -1.25 19.96 6.09
N GLN A 10 -1.06 19.35 7.25
CA GLN A 10 0.27 19.03 7.77
C GLN A 10 0.78 17.65 7.34
N VAL A 11 -0.09 16.78 6.82
CA VAL A 11 0.28 15.42 6.43
C VAL A 11 0.43 15.34 4.92
N VAL A 12 1.66 15.12 4.45
CA VAL A 12 1.95 14.80 3.06
C VAL A 12 1.84 13.28 2.91
N TRP A 13 0.74 12.82 2.32
CA TRP A 13 0.47 11.38 2.17
C TRP A 13 1.36 10.70 1.12
N GLN A 14 1.83 11.44 0.13
CA GLN A 14 2.69 10.94 -0.95
C GLN A 14 4.00 11.75 -1.02
N PRO A 15 4.87 11.65 0.01
CA PRO A 15 6.07 12.47 0.11
C PRO A 15 7.10 12.16 -1.01
N TYR A 16 7.08 10.94 -1.54
CA TYR A 16 8.06 10.46 -2.53
C TYR A 16 7.60 10.56 -3.99
N GLU A 17 6.47 11.23 -4.26
CA GLU A 17 5.93 11.30 -5.64
C GLU A 17 6.92 11.97 -6.62
N VAL A 18 7.65 12.99 -6.16
CA VAL A 18 8.66 13.68 -6.98
C VAL A 18 9.86 12.79 -7.27
N GLU A 19 10.31 12.05 -6.26
CA GLU A 19 11.44 11.12 -6.37
C GLU A 19 11.08 9.95 -7.28
N LEU A 20 9.86 9.40 -7.16
CA LEU A 20 9.36 8.33 -8.02
C LEU A 20 9.36 8.74 -9.50
N ALA A 21 9.04 10.00 -9.82
CA ALA A 21 9.07 10.51 -11.18
C ALA A 21 10.49 10.59 -11.78
N ARG A 22 11.52 10.58 -10.94
CA ARG A 22 12.93 10.61 -11.35
C ARG A 22 13.54 9.22 -11.52
N LEU A 23 12.87 8.18 -11.03
CA LEU A 23 13.35 6.81 -11.12
C LEU A 23 13.28 6.28 -12.56
N PRO A 24 14.21 5.39 -12.96
CA PRO A 24 14.11 4.67 -14.21
C PRO A 24 12.77 3.91 -14.35
N ALA A 25 12.27 3.80 -15.57
CA ALA A 25 10.95 3.20 -15.85
C ALA A 25 10.82 1.77 -15.28
N PHE A 26 11.87 0.98 -15.26
CA PHE A 26 11.83 -0.38 -14.72
C PHE A 26 11.59 -0.44 -13.19
N CYS A 27 11.93 0.62 -12.46
CA CYS A 27 11.67 0.71 -11.01
C CYS A 27 10.18 0.92 -10.70
N VAL A 28 9.44 1.53 -11.61
CA VAL A 28 8.02 1.90 -11.43
C VAL A 28 7.07 1.10 -12.31
N ALA A 29 7.59 0.21 -13.16
CA ALA A 29 6.80 -0.56 -14.11
C ALA A 29 5.72 -1.45 -13.48
N GLY A 30 5.91 -1.89 -12.22
CA GLY A 30 4.96 -2.70 -11.46
C GLY A 30 4.22 -1.93 -10.36
N ARG A 31 4.09 -0.61 -10.48
CA ARG A 31 3.56 0.25 -9.41
C ARG A 31 2.14 -0.11 -8.97
N ASP A 32 1.31 -0.58 -9.86
CA ASP A 32 -0.05 -1.03 -9.58
C ASP A 32 -0.07 -2.22 -8.61
N VAL A 33 0.95 -3.09 -8.63
CA VAL A 33 1.07 -4.21 -7.69
C VAL A 33 1.22 -3.75 -6.23
N TRP A 34 1.69 -2.53 -6.00
CA TRP A 34 1.83 -1.98 -4.64
C TRP A 34 0.47 -1.85 -3.93
N THR A 35 -0.61 -1.80 -4.67
CA THR A 35 -1.99 -1.75 -4.15
C THR A 35 -2.71 -3.09 -4.21
N ALA A 36 -2.00 -4.18 -4.49
CA ALA A 36 -2.62 -5.51 -4.56
C ALA A 36 -2.75 -6.14 -3.17
N ARG A 37 -3.95 -6.65 -2.84
CA ARG A 37 -4.21 -7.48 -1.65
C ARG A 37 -3.80 -8.91 -1.94
N VAL A 38 -2.58 -9.28 -1.58
CA VAL A 38 -2.00 -10.58 -1.93
C VAL A 38 -1.20 -11.17 -0.76
N PRO A 39 -1.04 -12.49 -0.70
CA PRO A 39 -0.09 -13.10 0.22
C PRO A 39 1.33 -12.86 -0.27
N LEU A 40 2.22 -12.48 0.64
CA LEU A 40 3.66 -12.42 0.46
C LEU A 40 4.26 -13.69 1.06
N VAL A 41 4.89 -14.50 0.23
CA VAL A 41 5.43 -15.81 0.62
C VAL A 41 6.96 -15.75 0.66
N CYS A 42 7.53 -16.11 1.82
CA CYS A 42 8.97 -16.23 2.00
C CYS A 42 9.28 -17.54 2.75
N PHE A 43 9.69 -18.57 2.03
CA PHE A 43 9.92 -19.92 2.56
C PHE A 43 8.68 -20.44 3.32
N TRP A 44 8.78 -20.51 4.66
CA TRP A 44 7.69 -20.97 5.53
C TRP A 44 6.70 -19.89 5.94
N LEU A 45 7.09 -18.63 5.79
CA LEU A 45 6.34 -17.47 6.22
C LEU A 45 5.39 -17.01 5.12
N VAL A 46 4.16 -16.73 5.50
CA VAL A 46 3.17 -16.09 4.64
C VAL A 46 2.56 -14.92 5.39
N GLU A 47 2.66 -13.73 4.78
CA GLU A 47 2.05 -12.51 5.29
C GLU A 47 1.02 -11.99 4.32
N LYS A 48 -0.09 -11.44 4.81
CA LYS A 48 -1.10 -10.80 3.97
C LYS A 48 -0.73 -9.33 3.76
N HIS A 49 -0.48 -8.95 2.53
CA HIS A 49 -0.32 -7.54 2.15
C HIS A 49 -1.71 -6.90 2.05
N THR A 50 -1.98 -5.91 2.91
CA THR A 50 -3.27 -5.23 3.05
C THR A 50 -3.12 -3.73 2.79
N PRO A 51 -2.86 -3.30 1.56
CA PRO A 51 -2.65 -1.90 1.22
C PRO A 51 -3.90 -1.04 1.38
N ASP A 52 -5.09 -1.65 1.44
CA ASP A 52 -6.37 -0.99 1.73
C ASP A 52 -6.40 -0.28 3.09
N CYS A 53 -5.55 -0.67 4.04
CA CYS A 53 -5.40 0.04 5.31
C CYS A 53 -4.66 1.40 5.18
N VAL A 54 -3.96 1.63 4.07
CA VAL A 54 -3.07 2.80 3.87
C VAL A 54 -3.18 3.42 2.48
N VAL A 55 -4.32 3.30 1.81
CA VAL A 55 -4.48 3.72 0.40
C VAL A 55 -4.23 5.20 0.15
N ARG A 56 -4.27 6.05 1.20
CA ARG A 56 -3.87 7.47 1.07
C ARG A 56 -2.44 7.64 0.59
N GLN A 57 -1.54 6.72 0.97
CA GLN A 57 -0.15 6.73 0.49
C GLN A 57 -0.04 6.48 -1.02
N PHE A 58 -1.09 5.91 -1.61
CA PHE A 58 -1.21 5.68 -3.06
C PHE A 58 -2.09 6.72 -3.77
N GLY A 59 -2.43 7.83 -3.08
CA GLY A 59 -3.24 8.91 -3.64
C GLY A 59 -4.72 8.59 -3.79
N MET A 60 -5.23 7.66 -3.00
CA MET A 60 -6.64 7.27 -2.98
C MET A 60 -7.34 7.72 -1.71
N VAL A 61 -8.66 7.87 -1.78
CA VAL A 61 -9.49 8.17 -0.61
C VAL A 61 -9.48 6.95 0.31
N GLN A 62 -9.19 7.17 1.60
CA GLN A 62 -9.23 6.11 2.60
C GLN A 62 -10.67 5.88 3.05
N GLU A 63 -11.16 4.71 2.78
CA GLU A 63 -12.39 4.18 3.37
C GLU A 63 -12.04 3.29 4.58
N ILE A 64 -13.06 2.84 5.30
CA ILE A 64 -12.88 1.85 6.36
C ILE A 64 -12.52 0.53 5.65
N PRO A 65 -11.33 -0.02 5.89
CA PRO A 65 -10.94 -1.27 5.25
C PRO A 65 -11.86 -2.41 5.74
N PRO A 66 -12.14 -3.40 4.89
CA PRO A 66 -12.84 -4.60 5.34
C PRO A 66 -11.99 -5.31 6.41
N ASN A 67 -12.64 -6.12 7.24
CA ASN A 67 -11.93 -6.87 8.28
C ASN A 67 -10.73 -7.61 7.70
N VAL A 68 -9.58 -7.38 8.31
CA VAL A 68 -8.36 -8.13 7.99
C VAL A 68 -8.52 -9.50 8.64
N ASP A 69 -8.66 -10.52 7.81
CA ASP A 69 -8.59 -11.90 8.27
C ASP A 69 -7.12 -12.21 8.63
N ILE A 70 -6.81 -12.09 9.90
CA ILE A 70 -5.49 -12.44 10.46
C ILE A 70 -5.51 -13.95 10.68
N ASP A 71 -4.91 -14.68 9.77
CA ASP A 71 -4.70 -16.11 9.92
C ASP A 71 -3.53 -16.37 10.88
N GLU A 72 -3.83 -16.47 12.18
CA GLU A 72 -2.84 -16.73 13.21
C GLU A 72 -2.05 -18.04 12.97
N ALA A 73 -2.63 -19.01 12.27
CA ALA A 73 -1.96 -20.24 11.92
C ALA A 73 -0.76 -20.04 11.00
N LEU A 74 -0.76 -18.97 10.19
CA LEU A 74 0.37 -18.63 9.32
C LEU A 74 1.59 -18.17 10.12
N HIS A 75 1.40 -17.61 11.32
CA HIS A 75 2.46 -17.15 12.21
C HIS A 75 2.94 -18.23 13.19
N ALA A 76 2.12 -19.25 13.44
CA ALA A 76 2.41 -20.31 14.42
C ALA A 76 3.14 -21.53 13.84
N ILE A 77 3.85 -21.37 12.73
CA ILE A 77 4.51 -22.48 12.04
C ILE A 77 5.74 -22.94 12.85
N ASP A 78 5.66 -24.14 13.43
CA ASP A 78 6.81 -24.81 14.02
C ASP A 78 7.65 -25.52 12.96
N LEU A 79 8.91 -25.11 12.83
CA LEU A 79 9.87 -25.66 11.87
C LEU A 79 10.66 -26.85 12.42
N ARG A 80 10.54 -27.15 13.70
CA ARG A 80 11.26 -28.26 14.31
C ARG A 80 10.93 -29.57 13.58
N ARG A 81 11.97 -30.34 13.20
CA ARG A 81 11.84 -31.64 12.52
C ARG A 81 11.23 -31.62 11.10
N LYS A 82 11.14 -30.47 10.44
CA LYS A 82 10.61 -30.37 9.08
C LYS A 82 11.71 -30.11 8.06
N MET A 83 12.65 -31.04 7.95
CA MET A 83 13.87 -30.87 7.11
C MET A 83 13.65 -30.96 5.59
N ALA A 84 12.53 -31.50 5.11
CA ALA A 84 12.29 -31.71 3.69
C ALA A 84 10.85 -31.32 3.29
N VAL A 85 10.51 -30.03 3.43
CA VAL A 85 9.19 -29.54 2.99
C VAL A 85 9.33 -28.93 1.62
N ASN A 86 8.52 -29.38 0.66
CA ASN A 86 8.34 -28.69 -0.61
C ASN A 86 7.43 -27.45 -0.38
N TRP A 87 8.05 -26.31 -0.17
CA TRP A 87 7.33 -25.05 0.10
C TRP A 87 6.45 -24.61 -1.05
N ARG A 88 6.82 -24.93 -2.28
CA ARG A 88 6.03 -24.60 -3.47
C ARG A 88 4.67 -25.30 -3.43
N ASP A 89 4.64 -26.58 -3.10
CA ASP A 89 3.41 -27.34 -3.03
C ASP A 89 2.57 -26.90 -1.83
N LYS A 90 3.22 -26.68 -0.69
CA LYS A 90 2.56 -26.20 0.52
C LYS A 90 1.88 -24.84 0.31
N HIS A 91 2.52 -23.93 -0.39
CA HIS A 91 2.03 -22.57 -0.65
C HIS A 91 1.35 -22.41 -2.00
N TYR A 92 1.01 -23.52 -2.67
CA TYR A 92 0.42 -23.49 -4.01
C TYR A 92 -0.76 -22.52 -4.11
N GLY A 93 -1.70 -22.55 -3.16
CA GLY A 93 -2.85 -21.64 -3.12
C GLY A 93 -2.44 -20.16 -3.04
N HIS A 94 -1.48 -19.83 -2.18
CA HIS A 94 -0.97 -18.46 -2.05
C HIS A 94 -0.26 -17.99 -3.33
N ILE A 95 0.49 -18.87 -3.98
CA ILE A 95 1.17 -18.59 -5.26
C ILE A 95 0.14 -18.30 -6.36
N GLN A 96 -0.96 -19.04 -6.40
CA GLN A 96 -2.05 -18.79 -7.38
C GLN A 96 -2.69 -17.41 -7.17
N VAL A 97 -2.94 -17.01 -5.93
CA VAL A 97 -3.45 -15.66 -5.62
C VAL A 97 -2.44 -14.60 -6.08
N TRP A 98 -1.14 -14.79 -5.81
CA TRP A 98 -0.09 -13.89 -6.29
C TRP A 98 -0.03 -13.80 -7.81
N ASN A 99 -0.16 -14.92 -8.51
CA ASN A 99 -0.15 -14.95 -9.97
C ASN A 99 -1.35 -14.22 -10.59
N SER A 100 -2.48 -14.16 -9.86
CA SER A 100 -3.68 -13.43 -10.27
C SER A 100 -3.79 -12.04 -9.63
N ARG A 101 -2.70 -11.46 -9.10
CA ARG A 101 -2.66 -10.21 -8.34
C ARG A 101 -3.34 -9.00 -8.99
N ALA A 102 -3.35 -8.95 -10.32
CA ALA A 102 -4.06 -7.89 -11.05
C ALA A 102 -5.57 -7.84 -10.77
N ARG A 103 -6.17 -8.94 -10.29
CA ARG A 103 -7.59 -9.01 -9.89
C ARG A 103 -7.83 -8.54 -8.45
N SER A 104 -6.76 -8.36 -7.68
CA SER A 104 -6.80 -8.05 -6.25
C SER A 104 -6.31 -6.63 -5.94
N LEU A 105 -6.26 -5.77 -6.95
CA LEU A 105 -5.86 -4.37 -6.77
C LEU A 105 -6.92 -3.62 -5.95
N CYS A 106 -6.46 -2.77 -5.05
CA CYS A 106 -7.34 -1.84 -4.37
C CYS A 106 -7.85 -0.80 -5.37
N HIS A 107 -9.16 -0.62 -5.42
CA HIS A 107 -9.80 0.39 -6.23
C HIS A 107 -10.40 1.44 -5.30
N GLY A 108 -10.13 2.71 -5.58
CA GLY A 108 -10.65 3.83 -4.80
C GLY A 108 -10.68 5.11 -5.62
N ALA A 109 -11.53 6.05 -5.20
CA ALA A 109 -11.51 7.41 -5.76
C ALA A 109 -10.14 8.03 -5.50
N ARG A 110 -9.58 8.71 -6.50
CA ARG A 110 -8.32 9.43 -6.31
C ARG A 110 -8.53 10.65 -5.44
N LEU A 111 -7.60 10.91 -4.53
CA LEU A 111 -7.57 12.15 -3.76
C LEU A 111 -7.41 13.30 -4.77
N ARG A 112 -8.43 14.15 -4.86
CA ARG A 112 -8.30 15.40 -5.61
C ARG A 112 -7.36 16.32 -4.84
N VAL A 113 -6.22 16.65 -5.41
CA VAL A 113 -5.26 17.62 -4.86
C VAL A 113 -5.83 19.03 -5.06
N ILE A 114 -6.90 19.37 -4.33
CA ILE A 114 -7.48 20.73 -4.35
C ILE A 114 -6.60 21.72 -3.58
N CYS A 115 -5.62 21.24 -2.81
CA CYS A 115 -4.88 22.06 -1.85
C CYS A 115 -3.50 22.56 -2.31
N ARG A 116 -3.06 22.29 -3.54
CA ARG A 116 -1.74 22.77 -4.00
C ARG A 116 -1.74 24.20 -4.53
N LEU A 117 -2.91 24.78 -4.80
CA LEU A 117 -3.02 26.10 -5.46
C LEU A 117 -3.12 27.29 -4.50
N LEU A 118 -3.34 27.09 -3.20
CA LEU A 118 -3.55 28.23 -2.28
C LEU A 118 -2.29 28.69 -1.54
N ILE A 119 -1.17 27.99 -1.65
CA ILE A 119 0.08 28.38 -0.93
C ILE A 119 0.96 29.32 -1.77
N HIS A 120 0.76 29.40 -3.08
CA HIS A 120 1.64 30.19 -3.96
C HIS A 120 1.21 31.63 -4.23
N THR A 121 0.05 32.07 -3.73
CA THR A 121 -0.47 33.44 -3.99
C THR A 121 -0.34 34.41 -2.82
N SER A 122 0.28 34.03 -1.71
CA SER A 122 0.45 34.93 -0.55
C SER A 122 1.88 35.38 -0.28
N ILE A 123 2.80 35.22 -1.21
CA ILE A 123 4.11 35.92 -1.17
C ILE A 123 4.14 36.91 -2.33
N GLY A 124 3.33 37.93 -2.22
CA GLY A 124 3.26 39.05 -3.11
C GLY A 124 3.35 40.34 -2.32
N THR A 125 4.55 40.95 -2.35
CA THR A 125 4.80 42.37 -2.30
C THR A 125 4.45 43.11 -1.00
N VAL A 126 5.41 43.22 -0.11
CA VAL A 126 5.59 44.44 0.69
C VAL A 126 6.67 45.23 -0.01
N GLY A 127 6.23 46.30 -0.68
CA GLY A 127 7.10 47.39 -1.14
C GLY A 127 7.40 48.34 -0.02
#